data_856eeff5d6c989c55f9316d940e8ca0b
#
_entry.id   856eeff5d6c989c55f9316d940e8ca0b
#
_cell.length_a   1.000
_cell.length_b   1.000
_cell.length_c   1.000
_cell.angle_alpha   90.00
_cell.angle_beta   90.00
_cell.angle_gamma   90.00
#
_symmetry.space_group_name_H-M   'P 1'
#
loop_
_entity.id
_entity.type
_entity.pdbx_description
1 polymer ?
#
loop_
_entity_poly.entity_id
_entity_poly.type
_entity_poly.pdbx_seq_one_letter_code
_entity_poly.pdbx_strand_id
1 'polypeptide(L)'
;MLDWLHKYGLPQNLSIQGEYIDNANVLMHWLMLFLFLGWGAFFIVSLYKFSSSRNKKASYTGVKSHVSSLLEGAVAIIEIIALFGFSYPIWSYRVNEVPDSRDAVNIRVIAQQFAWNIHYPGADGVFGRTDINLVDEAEQNFIGIDRSDEFAKDDIILQNQMHIPVNKNIRIDLSSKDVIHNFKLPELRVSQDAIPGMVIPVHFTATMTSDDFLETVVGTPREGKGLEITCAQLCGITHYRMRGYLTIDTEEQYNDWLASEAEYLDFGDDEDEWGDDEDW
;
A
#
# COMPACT_ATOMS: atom_id res chain seq x y z
N MET A 1 15.76 11.58 14.24
CA MET A 1 14.29 11.75 14.43
C MET A 1 13.54 10.54 13.88
N LEU A 2 13.81 10.12 12.64
CA LEU A 2 13.18 8.93 12.03
C LEU A 2 13.40 7.66 12.87
N ASP A 3 14.61 7.40 13.36
CA ASP A 3 14.92 6.23 14.20
C ASP A 3 14.06 6.14 15.47
N TRP A 4 13.76 7.29 16.09
CA TRP A 4 12.88 7.34 17.25
C TRP A 4 11.41 7.06 16.86
N LEU A 5 10.95 7.61 15.71
CA LEU A 5 9.60 7.37 15.20
C LEU A 5 9.39 5.92 14.78
N HIS A 6 10.37 5.28 14.14
CA HIS A 6 10.34 3.86 13.80
C HIS A 6 10.30 2.96 15.03
N LYS A 7 11.05 3.33 16.06
CA LYS A 7 11.07 2.55 17.31
C LYS A 7 9.73 2.58 18.07
N TYR A 8 8.97 3.66 17.97
CA TYR A 8 7.78 3.89 18.82
C TYR A 8 6.46 4.07 18.10
N GLY A 9 6.41 4.13 16.79
CA GLY A 9 5.12 4.41 16.15
C GLY A 9 5.02 4.20 14.65
N LEU A 10 6.00 4.57 13.86
CA LEU A 10 5.93 4.37 12.42
C LEU A 10 6.51 3.01 12.04
N PRO A 11 5.86 2.25 11.12
CA PRO A 11 6.45 1.06 10.54
C PRO A 11 7.79 1.39 9.88
N GLN A 12 8.74 0.46 9.93
CA GLN A 12 9.99 0.57 9.19
C GLN A 12 9.69 0.64 7.68
N ASN A 13 10.41 1.48 6.93
CA ASN A 13 10.29 1.51 5.49
C ASN A 13 11.10 0.38 4.84
N LEU A 14 10.45 -0.40 3.97
CA LEU A 14 11.05 -1.52 3.23
C LEU A 14 10.95 -1.32 1.72
N SER A 15 10.74 -0.09 1.23
CA SER A 15 10.68 0.16 -0.21
C SER A 15 11.52 1.38 -0.63
N ILE A 16 12.02 1.34 -1.87
CA ILE A 16 12.80 2.46 -2.43
C ILE A 16 11.98 3.74 -2.42
N GLN A 17 10.75 3.70 -2.92
CA GLN A 17 9.88 4.88 -3.02
C GLN A 17 9.34 5.35 -1.66
N GLY A 18 9.33 4.48 -0.68
CA GLY A 18 8.93 4.83 0.68
C GLY A 18 9.87 5.86 1.33
N GLU A 19 11.14 5.90 0.94
CA GLU A 19 12.09 6.90 1.42
C GLU A 19 11.67 8.32 1.03
N TYR A 20 11.20 8.52 -0.21
CA TYR A 20 10.73 9.83 -0.66
C TYR A 20 9.50 10.30 0.12
N ILE A 21 8.58 9.36 0.42
CA ILE A 21 7.37 9.64 1.21
C ILE A 21 7.74 10.00 2.65
N ASP A 22 8.64 9.24 3.27
CA ASP A 22 9.08 9.47 4.64
C ASP A 22 9.83 10.81 4.78
N ASN A 23 10.69 11.16 3.79
CA ASN A 23 11.39 12.44 3.76
C ASN A 23 10.41 13.62 3.60
N ALA A 24 9.39 13.48 2.75
CA ALA A 24 8.34 14.49 2.62
C ALA A 24 7.55 14.64 3.94
N ASN A 25 7.18 13.54 4.59
CA ASN A 25 6.54 13.57 5.90
C ASN A 25 7.37 14.29 6.95
N VAL A 26 8.67 14.04 7.01
CA VAL A 26 9.58 14.74 7.94
C VAL A 26 9.61 16.24 7.65
N LEU A 27 9.73 16.65 6.39
CA LEU A 27 9.69 18.06 5.99
C LEU A 27 8.38 18.73 6.44
N MET A 28 7.25 18.08 6.21
CA MET A 28 5.93 18.61 6.60
C MET A 28 5.79 18.72 8.12
N HIS A 29 6.31 17.76 8.88
CA HIS A 29 6.29 17.84 10.35
C HIS A 29 7.15 18.99 10.90
N TRP A 30 8.29 19.27 10.29
CA TRP A 30 9.10 20.46 10.64
C TRP A 30 8.34 21.75 10.33
N LEU A 31 7.72 21.85 9.15
CA LEU A 31 6.90 23.01 8.81
C LEU A 31 5.76 23.21 9.82
N MET A 32 5.03 22.13 10.13
CA MET A 32 3.97 22.17 11.13
C MET A 32 4.48 22.61 12.51
N LEU A 33 5.64 22.12 12.95
CA LEU A 33 6.24 22.51 14.22
C LEU A 33 6.58 24.00 14.25
N PHE A 34 7.21 24.55 13.22
CA PHE A 34 7.51 25.98 13.13
C PHE A 34 6.25 26.83 13.14
N LEU A 35 5.22 26.45 12.36
CA LEU A 35 3.94 27.15 12.36
C LEU A 35 3.25 27.07 13.72
N PHE A 36 3.22 25.90 14.35
CA PHE A 36 2.65 25.70 15.67
C PHE A 36 3.32 26.59 16.75
N LEU A 37 4.64 26.60 16.78
CA LEU A 37 5.40 27.43 17.72
C LEU A 37 5.21 28.92 17.45
N GLY A 38 5.26 29.33 16.19
CA GLY A 38 5.05 30.73 15.79
C GLY A 38 3.65 31.25 16.12
N TRP A 39 2.63 30.53 15.70
CA TRP A 39 1.23 30.88 15.98
C TRP A 39 0.87 30.73 17.45
N GLY A 40 1.42 29.68 18.12
CA GLY A 40 1.26 29.50 19.56
C GLY A 40 1.85 30.67 20.35
N ALA A 41 3.06 31.08 20.04
CA ALA A 41 3.70 32.26 20.67
C ALA A 41 2.88 33.54 20.41
N PHE A 42 2.47 33.77 19.17
CA PHE A 42 1.60 34.90 18.80
C PHE A 42 0.28 34.90 19.60
N PHE A 43 -0.36 33.73 19.71
CA PHE A 43 -1.60 33.56 20.47
C PHE A 43 -1.40 33.87 21.97
N ILE A 44 -0.35 33.30 22.59
CA ILE A 44 -0.04 33.55 24.00
C ILE A 44 0.26 35.04 24.25
N VAL A 45 1.07 35.66 23.40
CA VAL A 45 1.38 37.10 23.49
C VAL A 45 0.11 37.95 23.35
N SER A 46 -0.80 37.56 22.45
CA SER A 46 -2.06 38.25 22.24
C SER A 46 -2.98 38.13 23.47
N LEU A 47 -3.12 36.94 24.07
CA LEU A 47 -3.87 36.74 25.32
C LEU A 47 -3.29 37.57 26.45
N TYR A 48 -1.98 37.62 26.60
CA TYR A 48 -1.32 38.38 27.63
C TYR A 48 -1.48 39.89 27.43
N LYS A 49 -1.23 40.38 26.21
CA LYS A 49 -1.25 41.81 25.88
C LYS A 49 -2.66 42.40 25.93
N PHE A 50 -3.67 41.67 25.44
CA PHE A 50 -5.03 42.14 25.30
C PHE A 50 -5.97 41.66 26.42
N SER A 51 -5.44 41.07 27.47
CA SER A 51 -6.17 40.72 28.67
C SER A 51 -6.85 41.95 29.26
N SER A 52 -8.11 41.82 29.69
CA SER A 52 -8.92 42.91 30.30
C SER A 52 -8.29 43.52 31.55
N SER A 53 -7.46 42.74 32.28
CA SER A 53 -6.71 43.23 33.45
C SER A 53 -5.58 44.21 33.05
N ARG A 54 -5.01 44.07 31.85
CA ARG A 54 -3.89 44.90 31.34
C ARG A 54 -4.35 45.96 30.36
N ASN A 55 -5.35 45.66 29.54
CA ASN A 55 -5.89 46.57 28.53
C ASN A 55 -7.33 46.94 28.86
N LYS A 56 -7.49 47.96 29.69
CA LYS A 56 -8.81 48.40 30.22
C LYS A 56 -9.65 49.15 29.17
N LYS A 57 -9.05 49.59 28.06
CA LYS A 57 -9.75 50.32 26.99
C LYS A 57 -9.56 49.59 25.66
N ALA A 58 -10.65 49.24 25.01
CA ALA A 58 -10.61 48.69 23.67
C ALA A 58 -10.16 49.76 22.67
N SER A 59 -9.29 49.38 21.73
CA SER A 59 -8.96 50.19 20.57
C SER A 59 -9.80 49.75 19.37
N TYR A 60 -10.55 50.72 18.81
CA TYR A 60 -11.37 50.48 17.61
C TYR A 60 -10.71 50.88 16.34
N THR A 61 -9.45 51.35 16.39
CA THR A 61 -8.63 51.61 15.20
C THR A 61 -8.00 50.32 14.68
N GLY A 62 -8.35 49.92 13.46
CA GLY A 62 -7.77 48.73 12.83
C GLY A 62 -6.26 48.86 12.61
N VAL A 63 -5.60 47.71 12.39
CA VAL A 63 -4.18 47.63 12.06
C VAL A 63 -3.96 48.26 10.66
N LYS A 64 -3.03 49.22 10.57
CA LYS A 64 -2.64 49.91 9.30
C LYS A 64 -1.35 49.33 8.72
N SER A 65 -0.76 48.34 9.35
CA SER A 65 0.50 47.72 8.92
C SER A 65 0.23 46.59 7.92
N HIS A 66 1.08 46.49 6.89
CA HIS A 66 1.03 45.41 5.89
C HIS A 66 1.83 44.16 6.29
N VAL A 67 2.31 44.09 7.54
CA VAL A 67 3.14 42.96 8.01
C VAL A 67 2.35 41.65 7.98
N SER A 68 1.06 41.65 8.35
CA SER A 68 0.23 40.43 8.28
C SER A 68 0.10 39.92 6.85
N SER A 69 -0.17 40.79 5.89
CA SER A 69 -0.28 40.40 4.48
C SER A 69 1.04 39.88 3.91
N LEU A 70 2.19 40.44 4.33
CA LEU A 70 3.51 39.91 3.96
C LEU A 70 3.77 38.53 4.55
N LEU A 71 3.39 38.29 5.80
CA LEU A 71 3.50 36.96 6.44
C LEU A 71 2.58 35.93 5.78
N GLU A 72 1.34 36.29 5.48
CA GLU A 72 0.41 35.44 4.73
C GLU A 72 0.97 35.09 3.35
N GLY A 73 1.50 36.07 2.62
CA GLY A 73 2.14 35.85 1.33
C GLY A 73 3.38 34.95 1.43
N ALA A 74 4.19 35.11 2.47
CA ALA A 74 5.36 34.28 2.69
C ALA A 74 4.96 32.81 2.98
N VAL A 75 3.95 32.58 3.82
CA VAL A 75 3.43 31.23 4.11
C VAL A 75 2.87 30.61 2.85
N ALA A 76 2.05 31.33 2.07
CA ALA A 76 1.51 30.85 0.81
C ALA A 76 2.60 30.43 -0.19
N ILE A 77 3.68 31.20 -0.29
CA ILE A 77 4.82 30.85 -1.15
C ILE A 77 5.50 29.56 -0.64
N ILE A 78 5.70 29.41 0.65
CA ILE A 78 6.29 28.19 1.23
C ILE A 78 5.41 26.97 0.94
N GLU A 79 4.10 27.09 1.09
CA GLU A 79 3.14 26.02 0.78
C GLU A 79 3.14 25.66 -0.71
N ILE A 80 3.20 26.64 -1.61
CA ILE A 80 3.32 26.42 -3.06
C ILE A 80 4.61 25.67 -3.38
N ILE A 81 5.75 26.07 -2.79
CA ILE A 81 7.02 25.36 -2.97
C ILE A 81 6.94 23.94 -2.43
N ALA A 82 6.33 23.74 -1.27
CA ALA A 82 6.14 22.39 -0.70
C ALA A 82 5.27 21.51 -1.61
N LEU A 83 4.19 22.07 -2.17
CA LEU A 83 3.29 21.33 -3.06
C LEU A 83 3.97 20.98 -4.39
N PHE A 84 4.52 21.95 -5.10
CA PHE A 84 5.07 21.72 -6.44
C PHE A 84 6.51 21.21 -6.43
N GLY A 85 7.30 21.53 -5.41
CA GLY A 85 8.70 21.08 -5.28
C GLY A 85 8.85 19.67 -4.67
N PHE A 86 7.89 19.23 -3.87
CA PHE A 86 7.99 17.94 -3.15
C PHE A 86 6.80 17.01 -3.40
N SER A 87 5.56 17.46 -3.14
CA SER A 87 4.40 16.56 -3.19
C SER A 87 4.06 16.15 -4.62
N TYR A 88 4.06 17.08 -5.57
CA TYR A 88 3.75 16.78 -6.97
C TYR A 88 4.76 15.81 -7.63
N PRO A 89 6.08 15.96 -7.49
CA PRO A 89 7.03 14.97 -8.03
C PRO A 89 6.83 13.56 -7.48
N ILE A 90 6.58 13.41 -6.17
CA ILE A 90 6.33 12.11 -5.54
C ILE A 90 5.06 11.46 -6.09
N TRP A 91 3.99 12.24 -6.21
CA TRP A 91 2.74 11.78 -6.81
C TRP A 91 2.92 11.40 -8.29
N SER A 92 3.61 12.26 -9.06
CA SER A 92 3.86 12.03 -10.49
C SER A 92 4.64 10.74 -10.75
N TYR A 93 5.65 10.45 -9.93
CA TYR A 93 6.39 9.19 -9.98
C TYR A 93 5.46 7.99 -9.86
N ARG A 94 4.54 8.01 -8.90
CA ARG A 94 3.63 6.88 -8.66
C ARG A 94 2.60 6.65 -9.78
N VAL A 95 2.21 7.72 -10.46
CA VAL A 95 1.12 7.66 -11.46
C VAL A 95 1.66 7.52 -12.88
N ASN A 96 2.80 8.15 -13.18
CA ASN A 96 3.30 8.26 -14.55
C ASN A 96 4.47 7.33 -14.86
N GLU A 97 5.17 6.81 -13.84
CA GLU A 97 6.38 6.00 -14.03
C GLU A 97 6.14 4.51 -13.71
N VAL A 98 4.98 3.99 -14.11
CA VAL A 98 4.68 2.56 -13.98
C VAL A 98 5.63 1.76 -14.88
N PRO A 99 6.38 0.78 -14.34
CA PRO A 99 7.31 -0.02 -15.15
C PRO A 99 6.56 -0.83 -16.23
N ASP A 100 7.23 -1.06 -17.36
CA ASP A 100 6.72 -1.98 -18.38
C ASP A 100 6.58 -3.38 -17.76
N SER A 101 5.57 -4.13 -18.21
CA SER A 101 5.33 -5.50 -17.71
C SER A 101 6.54 -6.44 -17.94
N ARG A 102 7.37 -6.17 -18.92
CA ARG A 102 8.59 -6.96 -19.20
C ARG A 102 9.73 -6.69 -18.22
N ASP A 103 9.69 -5.55 -17.52
CA ASP A 103 10.74 -5.11 -16.60
C ASP A 103 10.31 -5.24 -15.12
N ALA A 104 9.20 -5.94 -14.87
CA ALA A 104 8.64 -6.11 -13.55
C ALA A 104 8.05 -7.51 -13.34
N VAL A 105 7.97 -7.93 -12.10
CA VAL A 105 7.14 -9.07 -11.69
C VAL A 105 5.68 -8.60 -11.69
N ASN A 106 4.86 -9.22 -12.54
CA ASN A 106 3.46 -8.85 -12.71
C ASN A 106 2.58 -9.69 -11.81
N ILE A 107 1.67 -9.04 -11.10
CA ILE A 107 0.72 -9.67 -10.20
C ILE A 107 -0.64 -8.99 -10.41
N ARG A 108 -1.73 -9.74 -10.45
CA ARG A 108 -3.08 -9.18 -10.33
C ARG A 108 -3.57 -9.37 -8.91
N VAL A 109 -4.15 -8.32 -8.34
CA VAL A 109 -4.79 -8.39 -7.02
C VAL A 109 -6.24 -7.98 -7.17
N ILE A 110 -7.13 -8.93 -6.85
CA ILE A 110 -8.57 -8.74 -6.94
C ILE A 110 -9.16 -8.80 -5.53
N ALA A 111 -9.60 -7.64 -5.03
CA ALA A 111 -10.23 -7.53 -3.73
C ALA A 111 -11.67 -8.06 -3.77
N GLN A 112 -12.11 -8.72 -2.69
CA GLN A 112 -13.50 -9.09 -2.44
C GLN A 112 -13.81 -9.02 -0.95
N GLN A 113 -15.07 -8.98 -0.57
CA GLN A 113 -15.52 -9.09 0.81
C GLN A 113 -15.39 -10.55 1.28
N PHE A 114 -14.39 -11.00 2.09
CA PHE A 114 -13.39 -10.17 2.78
C PHE A 114 -12.01 -10.81 2.60
N ALA A 115 -11.52 -10.85 1.37
CA ALA A 115 -10.26 -11.49 1.00
C ALA A 115 -9.53 -10.76 -0.13
N TRP A 116 -8.25 -11.06 -0.26
CA TRP A 116 -7.38 -10.64 -1.35
C TRP A 116 -7.08 -11.86 -2.22
N ASN A 117 -7.52 -11.86 -3.48
CA ASN A 117 -7.15 -12.88 -4.44
C ASN A 117 -5.92 -12.40 -5.20
N ILE A 118 -4.86 -13.17 -5.09
CA ILE A 118 -3.54 -12.87 -5.68
C ILE A 118 -3.35 -13.81 -6.86
N HIS A 119 -3.13 -13.26 -8.03
CA HIS A 119 -3.04 -14.00 -9.28
C HIS A 119 -1.68 -13.74 -9.95
N TYR A 120 -0.91 -14.80 -10.17
CA TYR A 120 0.37 -14.80 -10.88
C TYR A 120 0.22 -15.44 -12.25
N PRO A 121 0.95 -14.93 -13.27
CA PRO A 121 0.78 -15.39 -14.65
C PRO A 121 1.61 -16.66 -14.98
N GLY A 122 1.89 -17.48 -13.97
CA GLY A 122 2.64 -18.73 -14.20
C GLY A 122 4.03 -18.57 -14.82
N ALA A 123 4.52 -19.62 -15.43
CA ALA A 123 5.85 -19.69 -16.05
C ALA A 123 5.92 -19.00 -17.41
N ASP A 124 4.82 -18.91 -18.13
CA ASP A 124 4.74 -18.27 -19.46
C ASP A 124 4.71 -16.73 -19.37
N GLY A 125 4.43 -16.18 -18.17
CA GLY A 125 4.35 -14.76 -17.89
C GLY A 125 3.12 -14.07 -18.50
N VAL A 126 2.11 -14.83 -18.94
CA VAL A 126 0.89 -14.34 -19.58
C VAL A 126 -0.31 -14.73 -18.73
N PHE A 127 -1.07 -13.75 -18.27
CA PHE A 127 -2.30 -14.02 -17.52
C PHE A 127 -3.36 -14.65 -18.40
N GLY A 128 -3.92 -15.76 -17.97
CA GLY A 128 -5.07 -16.39 -18.56
C GLY A 128 -6.33 -15.53 -18.48
N ARG A 129 -7.33 -15.92 -19.27
CA ARG A 129 -8.62 -15.23 -19.34
C ARG A 129 -9.42 -15.47 -18.06
N THR A 130 -10.07 -14.42 -17.60
CA THR A 130 -11.03 -14.47 -16.49
C THR A 130 -12.41 -14.00 -16.94
N ASP A 131 -13.48 -14.65 -16.46
CA ASP A 131 -14.87 -14.28 -16.72
C ASP A 131 -15.65 -14.31 -15.40
N ILE A 132 -16.42 -13.25 -15.15
CA ILE A 132 -17.25 -13.15 -13.94
C ILE A 132 -18.30 -14.28 -13.84
N ASN A 133 -18.74 -14.82 -14.97
CA ASN A 133 -19.69 -15.92 -15.01
C ASN A 133 -19.10 -17.28 -14.62
N LEU A 134 -17.76 -17.38 -14.59
CA LEU A 134 -17.02 -18.56 -14.14
C LEU A 134 -16.61 -18.49 -12.66
N VAL A 135 -16.99 -17.42 -11.96
CA VAL A 135 -16.73 -17.33 -10.52
C VAL A 135 -17.57 -18.36 -9.79
N ASP A 136 -16.90 -19.28 -9.11
CA ASP A 136 -17.51 -20.31 -8.28
C ASP A 136 -16.68 -20.47 -6.99
N GLU A 137 -17.28 -20.10 -5.85
CA GLU A 137 -16.62 -20.18 -4.56
C GLU A 137 -16.53 -21.64 -4.04
N ALA A 138 -17.44 -22.52 -4.47
CA ALA A 138 -17.43 -23.93 -4.07
C ALA A 138 -16.27 -24.68 -4.75
N GLU A 139 -15.99 -24.35 -6.01
CA GLU A 139 -14.86 -24.87 -6.77
C GLU A 139 -13.58 -24.04 -6.60
N GLN A 140 -13.54 -23.14 -5.62
CA GLN A 140 -12.41 -22.23 -5.34
C GLN A 140 -11.98 -21.37 -6.53
N ASN A 141 -12.84 -21.19 -7.54
CA ASN A 141 -12.59 -20.29 -8.66
C ASN A 141 -13.01 -18.85 -8.32
N PHE A 142 -12.30 -18.24 -7.38
CA PHE A 142 -12.65 -16.94 -6.81
C PHE A 142 -12.57 -15.78 -7.81
N ILE A 143 -11.78 -15.90 -8.87
CA ILE A 143 -11.56 -14.83 -9.86
C ILE A 143 -12.21 -15.16 -11.21
N GLY A 144 -12.86 -16.32 -11.34
CA GLY A 144 -13.49 -16.78 -12.59
C GLY A 144 -12.45 -17.08 -13.67
N ILE A 145 -11.33 -17.72 -13.34
CA ILE A 145 -10.34 -18.13 -14.32
C ILE A 145 -10.91 -19.19 -15.24
N ASP A 146 -10.65 -19.07 -16.53
CA ASP A 146 -11.06 -20.03 -17.56
C ASP A 146 -9.90 -21.00 -17.84
N ARG A 147 -9.87 -22.15 -17.17
CA ARG A 147 -8.84 -23.17 -17.35
C ARG A 147 -8.84 -23.84 -18.75
N SER A 148 -9.85 -23.55 -19.57
CA SER A 148 -9.83 -23.97 -20.99
C SER A 148 -8.94 -23.06 -21.86
N ASP A 149 -8.58 -21.89 -21.38
CA ASP A 149 -7.58 -21.02 -21.99
C ASP A 149 -6.18 -21.58 -21.78
N GLU A 150 -5.41 -21.66 -22.86
CA GLU A 150 -4.04 -22.21 -22.84
C GLU A 150 -3.13 -21.47 -21.86
N PHE A 151 -3.26 -20.15 -21.78
CA PHE A 151 -2.49 -19.28 -20.89
C PHE A 151 -2.91 -19.35 -19.43
N ALA A 152 -4.09 -19.88 -19.15
CA ALA A 152 -4.58 -20.00 -17.76
C ALA A 152 -4.10 -21.27 -17.05
N LYS A 153 -3.47 -22.22 -17.77
CA LYS A 153 -3.16 -23.54 -17.21
C LYS A 153 -2.12 -23.52 -16.12
N ASP A 154 -1.12 -22.63 -16.25
CA ASP A 154 -0.03 -22.48 -15.28
C ASP A 154 -0.22 -21.28 -14.35
N ASP A 155 -1.36 -20.55 -14.45
CA ASP A 155 -1.68 -19.44 -13.58
C ASP A 155 -1.89 -19.90 -12.13
N ILE A 156 -1.20 -19.24 -11.21
CA ILE A 156 -1.27 -19.51 -9.77
C ILE A 156 -2.22 -18.49 -9.11
N ILE A 157 -3.21 -18.98 -8.39
CA ILE A 157 -4.19 -18.14 -7.68
C ILE A 157 -4.17 -18.48 -6.20
N LEU A 158 -3.84 -17.50 -5.39
CA LEU A 158 -3.78 -17.63 -3.93
C LEU A 158 -4.73 -16.67 -3.26
N GLN A 159 -5.25 -17.06 -2.12
CA GLN A 159 -6.07 -16.17 -1.31
C GLN A 159 -5.33 -15.72 -0.07
N ASN A 160 -5.24 -14.39 0.11
CA ASN A 160 -4.63 -13.74 1.26
C ASN A 160 -3.12 -14.02 1.47
N GLN A 161 -2.44 -14.55 0.48
CA GLN A 161 -1.00 -14.82 0.53
C GLN A 161 -0.35 -14.26 -0.72
N MET A 162 0.67 -13.40 -0.55
CA MET A 162 1.41 -12.79 -1.63
C MET A 162 2.91 -12.93 -1.40
N HIS A 163 3.61 -13.47 -2.39
CA HIS A 163 5.06 -13.59 -2.42
C HIS A 163 5.64 -12.65 -3.47
N ILE A 164 6.73 -11.99 -3.14
CA ILE A 164 7.46 -11.12 -4.08
C ILE A 164 8.96 -11.23 -3.87
N PRO A 165 9.78 -11.12 -4.92
CA PRO A 165 11.22 -11.08 -4.78
C PRO A 165 11.71 -9.71 -4.35
N VAL A 166 12.72 -9.68 -3.48
CA VAL A 166 13.44 -8.45 -3.06
C VAL A 166 14.23 -7.86 -4.25
N ASN A 167 14.38 -6.52 -4.26
CA ASN A 167 15.16 -5.77 -5.27
C ASN A 167 14.69 -5.93 -6.73
N LYS A 168 13.44 -6.37 -6.93
CA LYS A 168 12.79 -6.38 -8.23
C LYS A 168 11.65 -5.37 -8.28
N ASN A 169 11.38 -4.83 -9.46
CA ASN A 169 10.20 -4.03 -9.67
C ASN A 169 8.97 -4.93 -9.61
N ILE A 170 8.03 -4.58 -8.75
CA ILE A 170 6.73 -5.24 -8.65
C ILE A 170 5.71 -4.34 -9.32
N ARG A 171 4.91 -4.91 -10.20
CA ARG A 171 3.75 -4.27 -10.80
C ARG A 171 2.49 -5.05 -10.44
N ILE A 172 1.55 -4.38 -9.81
CA ILE A 172 0.26 -4.95 -9.44
C ILE A 172 -0.83 -4.28 -10.27
N ASP A 173 -1.63 -5.07 -10.97
CA ASP A 173 -2.89 -4.64 -11.56
C ASP A 173 -4.00 -4.87 -10.52
N LEU A 174 -4.40 -3.78 -9.82
CA LEU A 174 -5.32 -3.82 -8.68
C LEU A 174 -6.77 -3.57 -9.12
N SER A 175 -7.69 -4.42 -8.68
CA SER A 175 -9.13 -4.28 -8.95
C SER A 175 -9.97 -4.81 -7.79
N SER A 176 -11.30 -4.67 -7.89
CA SER A 176 -12.25 -5.21 -6.91
C SER A 176 -13.43 -5.87 -7.61
N LYS A 177 -13.98 -6.95 -7.01
CA LYS A 177 -15.19 -7.65 -7.49
C LYS A 177 -16.49 -6.98 -7.05
N ASP A 178 -16.50 -6.31 -5.90
CA ASP A 178 -17.74 -5.95 -5.19
C ASP A 178 -17.78 -4.47 -4.76
N VAL A 179 -17.12 -4.10 -3.66
CA VAL A 179 -17.09 -2.75 -3.12
C VAL A 179 -15.69 -2.15 -3.21
N ILE A 180 -15.55 -0.88 -2.84
CA ILE A 180 -14.22 -0.27 -2.73
C ILE A 180 -13.50 -0.84 -1.52
N HIS A 181 -12.27 -1.31 -1.74
CA HIS A 181 -11.29 -1.68 -0.72
C HIS A 181 -10.08 -0.77 -0.85
N ASN A 182 -9.17 -0.80 0.12
CA ASN A 182 -7.87 -0.15 -0.02
C ASN A 182 -6.77 -1.16 0.24
N PHE A 183 -5.98 -1.44 -0.79
CA PHE A 183 -4.81 -2.29 -0.72
C PHE A 183 -3.67 -1.52 -0.06
N LYS A 184 -3.32 -1.91 1.15
CA LYS A 184 -2.30 -1.20 1.93
C LYS A 184 -1.21 -2.13 2.41
N LEU A 185 0.03 -1.77 2.09
CA LEU A 185 1.27 -2.38 2.58
C LEU A 185 2.02 -1.32 3.39
N PRO A 186 1.83 -1.27 4.71
CA PRO A 186 2.33 -0.16 5.54
C PRO A 186 3.84 0.02 5.48
N GLU A 187 4.59 -1.08 5.52
CA GLU A 187 6.05 -1.09 5.49
C GLU A 187 6.62 -0.72 4.12
N LEU A 188 5.85 -0.90 3.05
CA LEU A 188 6.24 -0.52 1.69
C LEU A 188 5.72 0.86 1.28
N ARG A 189 5.01 1.57 2.17
CA ARG A 189 4.34 2.86 1.88
C ARG A 189 3.41 2.81 0.68
N VAL A 190 2.82 1.63 0.43
CA VAL A 190 1.78 1.44 -0.58
C VAL A 190 0.41 1.62 0.07
N SER A 191 -0.44 2.40 -0.58
CA SER A 191 -1.87 2.54 -0.24
C SER A 191 -2.61 2.98 -1.49
N GLN A 192 -3.47 2.10 -2.02
CA GLN A 192 -4.24 2.35 -3.24
C GLN A 192 -5.63 1.74 -3.12
N ASP A 193 -6.64 2.51 -3.50
CA ASP A 193 -8.01 2.00 -3.54
C ASP A 193 -8.17 0.99 -4.67
N ALA A 194 -8.77 -0.16 -4.36
CA ALA A 194 -9.25 -1.16 -5.30
C ALA A 194 -10.72 -0.83 -5.61
N ILE A 195 -10.99 -0.41 -6.85
CA ILE A 195 -12.30 0.12 -7.24
C ILE A 195 -12.96 -0.84 -8.22
N PRO A 196 -14.24 -1.24 -8.00
CA PRO A 196 -14.98 -2.07 -8.95
C PRO A 196 -15.02 -1.47 -10.35
N GLY A 197 -14.77 -2.30 -11.37
CA GLY A 197 -14.77 -1.89 -12.78
C GLY A 197 -13.53 -1.11 -13.23
N MET A 198 -12.53 -0.96 -12.38
CA MET A 198 -11.25 -0.34 -12.73
C MET A 198 -10.09 -1.29 -12.48
N VAL A 199 -9.07 -1.21 -13.34
CA VAL A 199 -7.75 -1.82 -13.11
C VAL A 199 -6.76 -0.70 -12.87
N ILE A 200 -6.22 -0.63 -11.68
CA ILE A 200 -5.34 0.47 -11.24
C ILE A 200 -3.92 -0.08 -11.06
N PRO A 201 -2.93 0.40 -11.83
CA PRO A 201 -1.57 -0.05 -11.68
C PRO A 201 -0.95 0.49 -10.38
N VAL A 202 -0.32 -0.40 -9.63
CA VAL A 202 0.47 -0.09 -8.43
C VAL A 202 1.86 -0.66 -8.64
N HIS A 203 2.89 0.11 -8.32
CA HIS A 203 4.27 -0.38 -8.47
C HIS A 203 5.14 0.02 -7.28
N PHE A 204 6.10 -0.84 -6.97
CA PHE A 204 7.08 -0.61 -5.91
C PHE A 204 8.25 -1.59 -6.05
N THR A 205 9.33 -1.31 -5.30
CA THR A 205 10.48 -2.21 -5.18
C THR A 205 10.80 -2.41 -3.71
N ALA A 206 10.71 -3.65 -3.23
CA ALA A 206 11.09 -4.00 -1.86
C ALA A 206 12.62 -4.03 -1.73
N THR A 207 13.15 -3.59 -0.58
CA THR A 207 14.60 -3.46 -0.32
C THR A 207 15.13 -4.44 0.72
N MET A 208 14.27 -5.22 1.36
CA MET A 208 14.63 -6.13 2.44
C MET A 208 13.73 -7.35 2.40
N THR A 209 14.25 -8.53 2.71
CA THR A 209 13.47 -9.76 2.81
C THR A 209 12.60 -9.77 4.09
N SER A 210 11.60 -10.64 4.11
CA SER A 210 10.77 -10.83 5.33
C SER A 210 11.59 -11.36 6.50
N ASP A 211 12.56 -12.22 6.25
CA ASP A 211 13.43 -12.79 7.30
C ASP A 211 14.32 -11.71 7.91
N ASP A 212 14.99 -10.91 7.07
CA ASP A 212 15.79 -9.77 7.53
C ASP A 212 14.92 -8.76 8.32
N PHE A 213 13.69 -8.50 7.86
CA PHE A 213 12.76 -7.62 8.56
C PHE A 213 12.43 -8.16 9.96
N LEU A 214 12.15 -9.45 10.11
CA LEU A 214 11.85 -10.07 11.40
C LEU A 214 13.01 -9.91 12.39
N GLU A 215 14.25 -9.96 11.94
CA GLU A 215 15.43 -9.70 12.77
C GLU A 215 15.47 -8.24 13.26
N THR A 216 15.09 -7.27 12.43
CA THR A 216 15.13 -5.84 12.79
C THR A 216 14.09 -5.46 13.85
N VAL A 217 12.99 -6.20 13.95
CA VAL A 217 11.88 -5.89 14.86
C VAL A 217 11.95 -6.64 16.20
N VAL A 218 13.00 -7.41 16.44
CA VAL A 218 13.26 -8.07 17.74
C VAL A 218 13.33 -7.02 18.86
N GLY A 219 12.64 -7.28 19.97
CA GLY A 219 12.55 -6.34 21.10
C GLY A 219 11.62 -5.15 20.88
N THR A 220 10.85 -5.12 19.79
CA THR A 220 9.81 -4.11 19.52
C THR A 220 8.40 -4.71 19.66
N PRO A 221 7.32 -3.89 19.68
CA PRO A 221 5.95 -4.40 19.65
C PRO A 221 5.57 -5.19 18.39
N ARG A 222 6.45 -5.21 17.39
CA ARG A 222 6.31 -5.94 16.13
C ARG A 222 7.02 -7.30 16.12
N GLU A 223 7.73 -7.65 17.19
CA GLU A 223 8.44 -8.93 17.28
C GLU A 223 7.51 -10.12 16.97
N GLY A 224 7.96 -10.99 16.07
CA GLY A 224 7.22 -12.16 15.61
C GLY A 224 6.01 -11.86 14.70
N LYS A 225 5.82 -10.61 14.28
CA LYS A 225 4.75 -10.23 13.35
C LYS A 225 5.33 -10.00 11.96
N GLY A 226 4.87 -10.80 10.99
CA GLY A 226 5.20 -10.65 9.59
C GLY A 226 4.60 -9.42 8.94
N LEU A 227 4.81 -9.29 7.64
CA LEU A 227 4.24 -8.22 6.82
C LEU A 227 2.81 -8.56 6.44
N GLU A 228 1.93 -7.56 6.48
CA GLU A 228 0.51 -7.74 6.23
C GLU A 228 0.02 -6.89 5.05
N ILE A 229 -0.93 -7.44 4.30
CA ILE A 229 -1.80 -6.72 3.38
C ILE A 229 -3.04 -6.34 4.16
N THR A 230 -3.30 -5.04 4.35
CA THR A 230 -4.44 -4.58 5.13
C THR A 230 -5.45 -3.86 4.25
N CYS A 231 -6.74 -3.97 4.60
CA CYS A 231 -7.77 -3.14 3.99
C CYS A 231 -7.90 -1.84 4.80
N ALA A 232 -7.68 -0.68 4.16
CA ALA A 232 -7.78 0.63 4.82
C ALA A 232 -9.02 1.44 4.41
N GLN A 233 -9.94 0.85 3.61
CA GLN A 233 -11.24 1.41 3.25
C GLN A 233 -12.35 0.56 3.84
N LEU A 234 -13.32 1.19 4.53
CA LEU A 234 -14.45 0.47 5.12
C LEU A 234 -15.25 -0.28 4.04
N CYS A 235 -15.11 -1.59 4.00
CA CYS A 235 -15.66 -2.45 2.96
C CYS A 235 -16.82 -3.35 3.43
N GLY A 236 -17.24 -3.27 4.69
CA GLY A 236 -18.35 -4.05 5.22
C GLY A 236 -18.15 -4.52 6.66
N ILE A 237 -18.98 -5.48 7.09
CA ILE A 237 -19.11 -5.86 8.51
C ILE A 237 -17.84 -6.53 9.09
N THR A 238 -17.09 -7.27 8.24
CA THR A 238 -15.82 -7.90 8.64
C THR A 238 -14.57 -7.18 8.12
N HIS A 239 -14.71 -5.92 7.74
CA HIS A 239 -13.60 -5.07 7.29
C HIS A 239 -12.37 -5.15 8.22
N TYR A 240 -12.56 -5.14 9.53
CA TYR A 240 -11.49 -5.20 10.54
C TYR A 240 -10.68 -6.50 10.52
N ARG A 241 -11.18 -7.56 9.87
CA ARG A 241 -10.51 -8.87 9.73
C ARG A 241 -9.95 -9.10 8.33
N MET A 242 -10.26 -8.24 7.36
CA MET A 242 -9.77 -8.36 5.99
C MET A 242 -8.29 -8.04 5.93
N ARG A 243 -7.48 -9.08 5.93
CA ARG A 243 -6.02 -9.02 5.82
C ARG A 243 -5.48 -10.19 5.03
N GLY A 244 -4.35 -9.96 4.39
CA GLY A 244 -3.50 -10.99 3.81
C GLY A 244 -2.09 -10.88 4.38
N TYR A 245 -1.21 -11.74 3.92
CA TYR A 245 0.18 -11.82 4.34
C TYR A 245 1.07 -11.59 3.13
N LEU A 246 2.13 -10.82 3.34
CA LEU A 246 3.15 -10.55 2.34
C LEU A 246 4.45 -11.23 2.78
N THR A 247 5.02 -12.02 1.90
CA THR A 247 6.37 -12.56 2.03
C THR A 247 7.27 -11.91 0.97
N ILE A 248 8.38 -11.36 1.42
CA ILE A 248 9.42 -10.82 0.54
C ILE A 248 10.57 -11.80 0.59
N ASP A 249 10.80 -12.48 -0.52
CA ASP A 249 11.76 -13.56 -0.65
C ASP A 249 13.05 -13.09 -1.33
N THR A 250 14.13 -13.83 -1.19
CA THR A 250 15.24 -13.75 -2.17
C THR A 250 14.74 -14.23 -3.54
N GLU A 251 15.47 -13.91 -4.60
CA GLU A 251 15.10 -14.35 -5.96
C GLU A 251 15.07 -15.89 -6.06
N GLU A 252 15.97 -16.59 -5.38
CA GLU A 252 16.03 -18.04 -5.32
C GLU A 252 14.79 -18.62 -4.60
N GLN A 253 14.50 -18.15 -3.39
CA GLN A 253 13.34 -18.58 -2.62
C GLN A 253 12.01 -18.31 -3.35
N TYR A 254 11.90 -17.15 -4.02
CA TYR A 254 10.71 -16.82 -4.82
C TYR A 254 10.51 -17.79 -5.99
N ASN A 255 11.59 -18.13 -6.70
CA ASN A 255 11.52 -19.09 -7.83
C ASN A 255 11.20 -20.51 -7.35
N ASP A 256 11.78 -20.94 -6.23
CA ASP A 256 11.50 -22.25 -5.61
C ASP A 256 10.04 -22.30 -5.15
N TRP A 257 9.52 -21.24 -4.56
CA TRP A 257 8.14 -21.12 -4.16
C TRP A 257 7.20 -21.20 -5.39
N LEU A 258 7.45 -20.43 -6.47
CA LEU A 258 6.66 -20.49 -7.69
C LEU A 258 6.63 -21.91 -8.28
N ALA A 259 7.78 -22.59 -8.28
CA ALA A 259 7.86 -23.97 -8.77
C ALA A 259 7.04 -24.93 -7.92
N SER A 260 7.05 -24.75 -6.59
CA SER A 260 6.23 -25.57 -5.69
C SER A 260 4.74 -25.35 -5.87
N GLU A 261 4.29 -24.09 -6.07
CA GLU A 261 2.87 -23.81 -6.34
C GLU A 261 2.42 -24.36 -7.69
N ALA A 262 3.28 -24.32 -8.71
CA ALA A 262 2.99 -24.92 -10.02
C ALA A 262 2.84 -26.44 -9.94
N GLU A 263 3.60 -27.13 -9.08
CA GLU A 263 3.49 -28.57 -8.86
C GLU A 263 2.11 -28.95 -8.27
N TYR A 264 1.53 -28.12 -7.41
CA TYR A 264 0.19 -28.35 -6.88
C TYR A 264 -0.92 -28.26 -7.93
N LEU A 265 -0.72 -27.50 -9.02
CA LEU A 265 -1.69 -27.45 -10.12
C LEU A 265 -1.75 -28.76 -10.90
N ASP A 266 -0.60 -29.42 -11.10
CA ASP A 266 -0.52 -30.70 -11.83
C ASP A 266 -1.17 -31.85 -11.05
N PHE A 267 -1.09 -31.84 -9.72
CA PHE A 267 -1.74 -32.86 -8.88
C PHE A 267 -3.28 -32.75 -8.83
N GLY A 268 -3.83 -31.55 -9.08
CA GLY A 268 -5.29 -31.34 -9.10
C GLY A 268 -6.00 -31.98 -10.29
N ASP A 269 -5.30 -32.11 -11.42
CA ASP A 269 -5.85 -32.69 -12.65
C ASP A 269 -5.86 -34.25 -12.60
N ASP A 270 -5.06 -34.89 -11.72
CA ASP A 270 -4.97 -36.34 -11.60
C ASP A 270 -6.00 -36.93 -10.61
N GLU A 271 -6.73 -36.14 -9.80
CA GLU A 271 -7.73 -36.65 -8.85
C GLU A 271 -9.04 -37.09 -9.54
N ASP A 272 -9.29 -36.74 -10.80
CA ASP A 272 -10.48 -37.16 -11.56
C ASP A 272 -10.37 -38.59 -12.14
N GLU A 273 -9.22 -39.26 -11.96
CA GLU A 273 -8.96 -40.65 -12.44
C GLU A 273 -9.22 -41.77 -11.37
N TRP A 274 -9.96 -41.47 -10.31
CA TRP A 274 -10.51 -42.54 -9.45
C TRP A 274 -11.73 -43.14 -10.12
N GLY A 275 -11.41 -44.18 -10.90
CA GLY A 275 -12.33 -44.89 -11.78
C GLY A 275 -13.59 -45.32 -11.09
N ASP A 276 -14.66 -45.28 -11.86
CA ASP A 276 -15.88 -46.06 -11.72
C ASP A 276 -15.53 -47.55 -11.66
N ASP A 277 -15.07 -48.05 -10.51
CA ASP A 277 -15.17 -49.46 -10.19
C ASP A 277 -16.56 -49.73 -9.60
N GLU A 278 -17.58 -49.67 -10.47
CA GLU A 278 -18.82 -50.37 -10.26
C GLU A 278 -18.54 -51.88 -10.34
N ASP A 279 -18.29 -52.50 -9.19
CA ASP A 279 -18.56 -53.90 -8.98
C ASP A 279 -18.62 -54.19 -7.47
N TRP A 280 -19.84 -54.09 -6.89
CA TRP A 280 -20.39 -55.00 -5.83
C TRP A 280 -21.89 -54.85 -5.73
#